data_a534067c624c92d162829845abf27f65
#
_entry.id   a534067c624c92d162829845abf27f65
#
_cell.length_a   1.000
_cell.length_b   1.000
_cell.length_c   1.000
_cell.angle_alpha   90.00
_cell.angle_beta   90.00
_cell.angle_gamma   90.00
#
_symmetry.space_group_name_H-M   'P 1'
#
loop_
_entity.id
_entity.type
_entity.pdbx_description
1 polymer ?
#
loop_
_entity_poly.entity_id
_entity_poly.type
_entity_poly.pdbx_seq_one_letter_code
_entity_poly.pdbx_strand_id
1 'polypeptide(L)'
;LAPRFWWLVAFAAVLTCARFSEAFLLLRAENVGLTVTWVPIMLVIMNVVYAVSAYPFGKLSDNGGRRHLLIWGIVFLIISDLVLALASNIWLVGLGAAVWGLHMGATQGLLAMLVAETAPADLRGTAFGVFNLASGLALLAASVIAGGLWTVFGPAMAFYAGAAFATLALIGLLSGLSTRKPEQQLS
;
A
#
# COMPACT_ATOMS: atom_id res chain seq x y z
N LEU A 1 -24.65 -3.28 -1.63
CA LEU A 1 -23.51 -2.43 -1.22
C LEU A 1 -23.58 -1.09 -1.95
N ALA A 2 -23.37 0.02 -1.25
CA ALA A 2 -23.50 1.37 -1.77
C ALA A 2 -22.42 1.71 -2.80
N PRO A 3 -22.62 2.68 -3.73
CA PRO A 3 -21.60 3.12 -4.69
C PRO A 3 -20.27 3.52 -4.04
N ARG A 4 -20.30 4.07 -2.82
CA ARG A 4 -19.11 4.43 -2.03
C ARG A 4 -18.22 3.22 -1.73
N PHE A 5 -18.82 2.05 -1.48
CA PHE A 5 -18.07 0.81 -1.24
C PHE A 5 -17.30 0.38 -2.51
N TRP A 6 -17.95 0.41 -3.67
CA TRP A 6 -17.31 0.02 -4.93
C TRP A 6 -16.18 0.96 -5.33
N TRP A 7 -16.34 2.26 -5.05
CA TRP A 7 -15.24 3.21 -5.23
C TRP A 7 -14.05 2.88 -4.31
N LEU A 8 -14.32 2.54 -3.05
CA LEU A 8 -13.29 2.10 -2.10
C LEU A 8 -12.58 0.84 -2.57
N VAL A 9 -13.33 -0.16 -3.07
CA VAL A 9 -12.76 -1.40 -3.63
C VAL A 9 -11.88 -1.11 -4.84
N ALA A 10 -12.34 -0.27 -5.77
CA ALA A 10 -11.56 0.11 -6.94
C ALA A 10 -10.28 0.88 -6.56
N PHE A 11 -10.38 1.83 -5.64
CA PHE A 11 -9.23 2.57 -5.12
C PHE A 11 -8.21 1.63 -4.44
N ALA A 12 -8.70 0.74 -3.58
CA ALA A 12 -7.84 -0.23 -2.90
C ALA A 12 -7.19 -1.22 -3.88
N ALA A 13 -7.88 -1.63 -4.94
CA ALA A 13 -7.32 -2.47 -5.98
C ALA A 13 -6.16 -1.77 -6.72
N VAL A 14 -6.34 -0.49 -7.09
CA VAL A 14 -5.27 0.32 -7.71
C VAL A 14 -4.08 0.49 -6.75
N LEU A 15 -4.35 0.78 -5.48
CA LEU A 15 -3.31 0.90 -4.46
C LEU A 15 -2.59 -0.45 -4.24
N THR A 16 -3.32 -1.56 -4.33
CA THR A 16 -2.73 -2.91 -4.23
C THR A 16 -1.85 -3.22 -5.44
N CYS A 17 -2.15 -2.69 -6.64
CA CYS A 17 -1.26 -2.81 -7.79
C CYS A 17 0.09 -2.10 -7.59
N ALA A 18 0.12 -1.04 -6.78
CA ALA A 18 1.37 -0.40 -6.38
C ALA A 18 2.16 -1.24 -5.36
N ARG A 19 1.47 -2.10 -4.65
CA ARG A 19 1.97 -2.89 -3.52
C ARG A 19 1.99 -4.37 -3.88
N PHE A 20 2.77 -4.72 -4.91
CA PHE A 20 2.99 -6.12 -5.30
C PHE A 20 3.58 -6.95 -4.15
N SER A 21 3.79 -8.25 -4.35
CA SER A 21 4.21 -9.19 -3.31
C SER A 21 5.48 -8.73 -2.58
N GLU A 22 5.48 -8.82 -1.26
CA GLU A 22 6.64 -8.58 -0.38
C GLU A 22 7.84 -9.50 -0.71
N ALA A 23 7.60 -10.58 -1.47
CA ALA A 23 8.67 -11.44 -2.00
C ALA A 23 9.70 -10.66 -2.85
N PHE A 24 9.28 -9.58 -3.53
CA PHE A 24 10.21 -8.75 -4.30
C PHE A 24 11.19 -7.98 -3.41
N LEU A 25 10.84 -7.68 -2.16
CA LEU A 25 11.76 -7.15 -1.17
C LEU A 25 12.90 -8.16 -0.90
N LEU A 26 12.55 -9.44 -0.75
CA LEU A 26 13.49 -10.53 -0.52
C LEU A 26 14.40 -10.72 -1.72
N LEU A 27 13.82 -10.77 -2.93
CA LEU A 27 14.57 -10.84 -4.18
C LEU A 27 15.50 -9.65 -4.36
N ARG A 28 15.10 -8.44 -3.95
CA ARG A 28 15.95 -7.26 -4.03
C ARG A 28 17.13 -7.34 -3.07
N ALA A 29 16.92 -7.84 -1.85
CA ALA A 29 17.98 -8.05 -0.88
C ALA A 29 19.02 -9.06 -1.38
N GLU A 30 18.57 -10.18 -1.94
CA GLU A 30 19.44 -11.16 -2.58
C GLU A 30 20.21 -10.57 -3.77
N ASN A 31 19.53 -9.80 -4.61
CA ASN A 31 20.13 -9.15 -5.80
C ASN A 31 21.26 -8.18 -5.46
N VAL A 32 21.21 -7.51 -4.29
CA VAL A 32 22.29 -6.61 -3.82
C VAL A 32 23.36 -7.34 -2.99
N GLY A 33 23.31 -8.68 -2.90
CA GLY A 33 24.35 -9.51 -2.31
C GLY A 33 24.10 -9.98 -0.89
N LEU A 34 22.86 -9.89 -0.36
CA LEU A 34 22.53 -10.50 0.91
C LEU A 34 22.39 -12.02 0.73
N THR A 35 23.07 -12.80 1.57
CA THR A 35 22.97 -14.27 1.52
C THR A 35 21.55 -14.73 1.87
N VAL A 36 21.06 -15.77 1.20
CA VAL A 36 19.69 -16.31 1.31
C VAL A 36 19.26 -16.51 2.77
N THR A 37 20.19 -16.97 3.63
CA THR A 37 19.94 -17.18 5.06
C THR A 37 19.49 -15.90 5.79
N TRP A 38 19.99 -14.72 5.38
CA TRP A 38 19.70 -13.45 6.04
C TRP A 38 18.61 -12.62 5.32
N VAL A 39 18.23 -13.03 4.12
CA VAL A 39 17.19 -12.33 3.33
C VAL A 39 15.89 -12.09 4.13
N PRO A 40 15.39 -13.04 4.95
CA PRO A 40 14.17 -12.82 5.74
C PRO A 40 14.25 -11.67 6.75
N ILE A 41 15.46 -11.18 7.09
CA ILE A 41 15.61 -10.04 8.01
C ILE A 41 14.93 -8.77 7.47
N MET A 42 14.81 -8.65 6.16
CA MET A 42 14.11 -7.52 5.52
C MET A 42 12.63 -7.49 5.88
N LEU A 43 11.96 -8.65 5.93
CA LEU A 43 10.59 -8.76 6.42
C LEU A 43 10.49 -8.47 7.91
N VAL A 44 11.50 -8.86 8.70
CA VAL A 44 11.53 -8.54 10.14
C VAL A 44 11.60 -7.02 10.33
N ILE A 45 12.51 -6.34 9.63
CA ILE A 45 12.63 -4.86 9.68
C ILE A 45 11.29 -4.21 9.30
N MET A 46 10.72 -4.61 8.18
CA MET A 46 9.43 -4.10 7.70
C MET A 46 8.32 -4.30 8.73
N ASN A 47 8.18 -5.51 9.27
CA ASN A 47 7.10 -5.84 10.22
C ASN A 47 7.30 -5.19 11.59
N VAL A 48 8.54 -5.02 12.08
CA VAL A 48 8.83 -4.27 13.32
C VAL A 48 8.42 -2.81 13.15
N VAL A 49 8.81 -2.17 12.06
CA VAL A 49 8.42 -0.78 11.78
C VAL A 49 6.91 -0.66 11.62
N TYR A 50 6.26 -1.60 10.91
CA TYR A 50 4.81 -1.68 10.81
C TYR A 50 4.15 -1.77 12.19
N ALA A 51 4.56 -2.70 13.04
CA ALA A 51 3.96 -2.91 14.36
C ALA A 51 4.11 -1.67 15.26
N VAL A 52 5.31 -1.06 15.28
CA VAL A 52 5.57 0.14 16.09
C VAL A 52 4.79 1.36 15.58
N SER A 53 4.67 1.52 14.26
CA SER A 53 3.97 2.65 13.64
C SER A 53 2.45 2.50 13.64
N ALA A 54 1.92 1.29 13.70
CA ALA A 54 0.47 1.03 13.65
C ALA A 54 -0.29 1.73 14.79
N TYR A 55 0.26 1.72 16.01
CA TYR A 55 -0.39 2.36 17.15
C TYR A 55 -0.49 3.89 17.04
N PRO A 56 0.59 4.65 16.79
CA PRO A 56 0.50 6.10 16.65
C PRO A 56 -0.34 6.52 15.43
N PHE A 57 -0.28 5.78 14.33
CA PHE A 57 -1.10 6.05 13.15
C PHE A 57 -2.58 5.72 13.40
N GLY A 58 -2.89 4.66 14.15
CA GLY A 58 -4.25 4.36 14.59
C GLY A 58 -4.83 5.52 15.39
N LYS A 59 -4.11 6.01 16.40
CA LYS A 59 -4.52 7.15 17.21
C LYS A 59 -4.74 8.44 16.37
N LEU A 60 -3.88 8.67 15.36
CA LEU A 60 -4.05 9.80 14.44
C LEU A 60 -5.30 9.63 13.58
N SER A 61 -5.61 8.41 13.15
CA SER A 61 -6.83 8.10 12.40
C SER A 61 -8.09 8.39 13.21
N ASP A 62 -8.12 8.01 14.50
CA ASP A 62 -9.25 8.22 15.39
C ASP A 62 -9.53 9.71 15.64
N ASN A 63 -8.49 10.54 15.65
CA ASN A 63 -8.59 11.99 15.82
C ASN A 63 -8.96 12.75 14.53
N GLY A 64 -9.50 12.09 13.52
CA GLY A 64 -9.96 12.70 12.28
C GLY A 64 -8.87 12.90 11.21
N GLY A 65 -7.65 12.44 11.45
CA GLY A 65 -6.52 12.55 10.52
C GLY A 65 -6.52 11.55 9.35
N ARG A 66 -7.62 10.85 9.10
CA ARG A 66 -7.75 9.73 8.13
C ARG A 66 -7.26 10.05 6.73
N ARG A 67 -7.66 11.21 6.21
CA ARG A 67 -7.27 11.66 4.87
C ARG A 67 -5.78 11.91 4.76
N HIS A 68 -5.21 12.63 5.73
CA HIS A 68 -3.78 12.92 5.77
C HIS A 68 -2.97 11.65 5.94
N LEU A 69 -3.45 10.74 6.78
CA LEU A 69 -2.81 9.45 7.01
C LEU A 69 -2.76 8.60 5.74
N LEU A 70 -3.86 8.56 4.96
CA LEU A 70 -3.90 7.85 3.68
C LEU A 70 -2.93 8.46 2.66
N ILE A 71 -2.89 9.80 2.57
CA ILE A 71 -1.95 10.51 1.70
C ILE A 71 -0.50 10.19 2.10
N TRP A 72 -0.15 10.34 3.37
CA TRP A 72 1.19 10.02 3.85
C TRP A 72 1.54 8.54 3.66
N GLY A 73 0.58 7.64 3.88
CA GLY A 73 0.78 6.23 3.62
C GLY A 73 1.16 5.95 2.16
N ILE A 74 0.49 6.59 1.19
CA ILE A 74 0.82 6.44 -0.23
C ILE A 74 2.17 7.10 -0.55
N VAL A 75 2.47 8.25 0.04
CA VAL A 75 3.79 8.91 -0.11
C VAL A 75 4.91 8.02 0.42
N PHE A 76 4.73 7.37 1.57
CA PHE A 76 5.72 6.40 2.08
C PHE A 76 5.92 5.24 1.10
N LEU A 77 4.86 4.73 0.46
CA LEU A 77 5.00 3.68 -0.55
C LEU A 77 5.82 4.15 -1.75
N ILE A 78 5.53 5.34 -2.28
CA ILE A 78 6.30 5.93 -3.39
C ILE A 78 7.79 6.06 -3.00
N ILE A 79 8.07 6.59 -1.81
CA ILE A 79 9.46 6.73 -1.32
C ILE A 79 10.13 5.36 -1.19
N SER A 80 9.43 4.39 -0.60
CA SER A 80 9.94 3.02 -0.46
C SER A 80 10.31 2.41 -1.81
N ASP A 81 9.39 2.48 -2.78
CA ASP A 81 9.61 1.94 -4.12
C ASP A 81 10.80 2.62 -4.81
N LEU A 82 10.91 3.95 -4.72
CA LEU A 82 12.06 4.67 -5.30
C LEU A 82 13.38 4.30 -4.61
N VAL A 83 13.40 4.18 -3.29
CA VAL A 83 14.59 3.72 -2.55
C VAL A 83 14.97 2.31 -2.96
N LEU A 84 14.01 1.39 -3.10
CA LEU A 84 14.24 0.02 -3.53
C LEU A 84 14.67 -0.08 -4.99
N ALA A 85 14.12 0.75 -5.88
CA ALA A 85 14.55 0.83 -7.27
C ALA A 85 16.02 1.23 -7.38
N LEU A 86 16.45 2.23 -6.58
CA LEU A 86 17.80 2.78 -6.58
C LEU A 86 18.77 2.04 -5.65
N ALA A 87 18.30 1.03 -4.90
CA ALA A 87 19.11 0.35 -3.90
C ALA A 87 20.33 -0.32 -4.53
N SER A 88 21.52 0.08 -4.13
CA SER A 88 22.81 -0.49 -4.56
C SER A 88 23.48 -1.34 -3.48
N ASN A 89 22.91 -1.40 -2.27
CA ASN A 89 23.45 -2.11 -1.14
C ASN A 89 22.33 -2.53 -0.17
N ILE A 90 22.67 -3.40 0.79
CA ILE A 90 21.72 -3.95 1.76
C ILE A 90 21.11 -2.90 2.69
N TRP A 91 21.82 -1.83 2.99
CA TRP A 91 21.33 -0.75 3.87
C TRP A 91 20.17 0.02 3.22
N LEU A 92 20.29 0.29 1.92
CA LEU A 92 19.21 0.94 1.16
C LEU A 92 18.00 0.01 1.02
N VAL A 93 18.20 -1.30 0.85
CA VAL A 93 17.07 -2.26 0.88
C VAL A 93 16.42 -2.28 2.26
N GLY A 94 17.21 -2.29 3.34
CA GLY A 94 16.69 -2.20 4.70
C GLY A 94 15.91 -0.90 4.97
N LEU A 95 16.41 0.23 4.46
CA LEU A 95 15.69 1.51 4.54
C LEU A 95 14.37 1.46 3.75
N GLY A 96 14.38 0.93 2.53
CA GLY A 96 13.17 0.73 1.74
C GLY A 96 12.16 -0.15 2.45
N ALA A 97 12.60 -1.28 3.03
CA ALA A 97 11.76 -2.16 3.83
C ALA A 97 11.15 -1.45 5.06
N ALA A 98 11.94 -0.63 5.76
CA ALA A 98 11.46 0.16 6.90
C ALA A 98 10.37 1.17 6.47
N VAL A 99 10.59 1.89 5.38
CA VAL A 99 9.61 2.85 4.84
C VAL A 99 8.36 2.13 4.34
N TRP A 100 8.49 0.93 3.76
CA TRP A 100 7.34 0.07 3.42
C TRP A 100 6.53 -0.28 4.68
N GLY A 101 7.19 -0.61 5.78
CA GLY A 101 6.54 -0.84 7.08
C GLY A 101 5.74 0.38 7.56
N LEU A 102 6.26 1.61 7.40
CA LEU A 102 5.51 2.85 7.69
C LEU A 102 4.25 2.97 6.82
N HIS A 103 4.36 2.68 5.51
CA HIS A 103 3.21 2.63 4.62
C HIS A 103 2.13 1.67 5.14
N MET A 104 2.52 0.45 5.52
CA MET A 104 1.57 -0.55 6.04
C MET A 104 0.90 -0.06 7.33
N GLY A 105 1.66 0.52 8.27
CA GLY A 105 1.14 1.07 9.51
C GLY A 105 0.11 2.18 9.28
N ALA A 106 0.34 3.02 8.28
CA ALA A 106 -0.56 4.13 7.94
C ALA A 106 -1.83 3.69 7.21
N THR A 107 -1.79 2.57 6.44
CA THR A 107 -2.88 2.26 5.48
C THR A 107 -3.71 1.05 5.84
N GLN A 108 -3.14 -0.02 6.41
CA GLN A 108 -3.87 -1.29 6.56
C GLN A 108 -5.07 -1.18 7.50
N GLY A 109 -4.89 -0.65 8.71
CA GLY A 109 -5.98 -0.45 9.67
C GLY A 109 -7.04 0.52 9.15
N LEU A 110 -6.60 1.58 8.46
CA LEU A 110 -7.49 2.57 7.87
C LEU A 110 -8.38 2.00 6.76
N LEU A 111 -7.82 1.18 5.86
CA LEU A 111 -8.60 0.54 4.79
C LEU A 111 -9.64 -0.43 5.37
N ALA A 112 -9.26 -1.23 6.36
CA ALA A 112 -10.19 -2.15 7.04
C ALA A 112 -11.35 -1.38 7.71
N MET A 113 -11.06 -0.27 8.37
CA MET A 113 -12.08 0.60 8.97
C MET A 113 -13.01 1.19 7.92
N LEU A 114 -12.50 1.70 6.80
CA LEU A 114 -13.31 2.25 5.71
C LEU A 114 -14.24 1.21 5.10
N VAL A 115 -13.80 -0.06 4.97
CA VAL A 115 -14.67 -1.16 4.54
C VAL A 115 -15.80 -1.37 5.54
N ALA A 116 -15.51 -1.41 6.84
CA ALA A 116 -16.50 -1.59 7.89
C ALA A 116 -17.54 -0.46 7.95
N GLU A 117 -17.13 0.79 7.66
CA GLU A 117 -18.02 1.97 7.67
C GLU A 117 -18.88 2.09 6.41
N THR A 118 -18.40 1.61 5.27
CA THR A 118 -19.14 1.68 4.00
C THR A 118 -20.13 0.57 3.79
N ALA A 119 -20.06 -0.50 4.60
CA ALA A 119 -20.93 -1.65 4.52
C ALA A 119 -22.04 -1.61 5.60
N PRO A 120 -23.30 -1.95 5.26
CA PRO A 120 -24.35 -2.22 6.25
C PRO A 120 -23.92 -3.31 7.25
N ALA A 121 -24.43 -3.24 8.48
CA ALA A 121 -24.00 -4.11 9.57
C ALA A 121 -24.21 -5.62 9.26
N ASP A 122 -25.30 -5.93 8.57
CA ASP A 122 -25.68 -7.27 8.12
C ASP A 122 -24.86 -7.80 6.94
N LEU A 123 -24.18 -6.92 6.19
CA LEU A 123 -23.36 -7.26 5.01
C LEU A 123 -21.87 -7.06 5.20
N ARG A 124 -21.40 -6.77 6.42
CA ARG A 124 -19.96 -6.53 6.68
C ARG A 124 -19.07 -7.70 6.28
N GLY A 125 -19.48 -8.93 6.61
CA GLY A 125 -18.74 -10.13 6.21
C GLY A 125 -18.61 -10.25 4.69
N THR A 126 -19.69 -10.03 3.96
CA THR A 126 -19.71 -10.03 2.49
C THR A 126 -18.81 -8.91 1.92
N ALA A 127 -18.87 -7.72 2.51
CA ALA A 127 -18.06 -6.58 2.09
C ALA A 127 -16.57 -6.87 2.25
N PHE A 128 -16.14 -7.41 3.38
CA PHE A 128 -14.75 -7.85 3.58
C PHE A 128 -14.37 -8.98 2.62
N GLY A 129 -15.26 -9.93 2.35
CA GLY A 129 -15.04 -10.99 1.37
C GLY A 129 -14.78 -10.44 -0.04
N VAL A 130 -15.64 -9.54 -0.51
CA VAL A 130 -15.49 -8.88 -1.82
C VAL A 130 -14.21 -8.01 -1.87
N PHE A 131 -13.96 -7.24 -0.82
CA PHE A 131 -12.75 -6.40 -0.72
C PHE A 131 -11.48 -7.26 -0.78
N ASN A 132 -11.41 -8.34 -0.02
CA ASN A 132 -10.26 -9.24 0.01
C ASN A 132 -10.07 -9.98 -1.33
N LEU A 133 -11.17 -10.41 -1.97
CA LEU A 133 -11.12 -11.03 -3.29
C LEU A 133 -10.55 -10.07 -4.34
N ALA A 134 -11.10 -8.86 -4.41
CA ALA A 134 -10.64 -7.83 -5.34
C ALA A 134 -9.17 -7.46 -5.11
N SER A 135 -8.77 -7.26 -3.84
CA SER A 135 -7.39 -6.97 -3.46
C SER A 135 -6.45 -8.13 -3.77
N GLY A 136 -6.88 -9.37 -3.52
CA GLY A 136 -6.10 -10.58 -3.84
C GLY A 136 -5.86 -10.75 -5.35
N LEU A 137 -6.89 -10.53 -6.17
CA LEU A 137 -6.76 -10.56 -7.64
C LEU A 137 -5.86 -9.42 -8.14
N ALA A 138 -5.99 -8.22 -7.59
CA ALA A 138 -5.12 -7.11 -7.90
C ALA A 138 -3.66 -7.39 -7.52
N LEU A 139 -3.42 -7.99 -6.35
CA LEU A 139 -2.09 -8.39 -5.88
C LEU A 139 -1.46 -9.44 -6.80
N LEU A 140 -2.25 -10.44 -7.22
CA LEU A 140 -1.80 -11.46 -8.17
C LEU A 140 -1.39 -10.82 -9.51
N ALA A 141 -2.26 -10.00 -10.08
CA ALA A 141 -1.97 -9.30 -11.33
C ALA A 141 -0.73 -8.40 -11.20
N ALA A 142 -0.63 -7.62 -10.13
CA ALA A 142 0.53 -6.78 -9.85
C ALA A 142 1.83 -7.58 -9.74
N SER A 143 1.78 -8.73 -9.07
CA SER A 143 2.96 -9.60 -8.89
C SER A 143 3.40 -10.24 -10.22
N VAL A 144 2.46 -10.60 -11.09
CA VAL A 144 2.77 -11.10 -12.44
C VAL A 144 3.42 -10.00 -13.28
N ILE A 145 2.87 -8.79 -13.26
CA ILE A 145 3.44 -7.62 -13.97
C ILE A 145 4.84 -7.30 -13.43
N ALA A 146 4.99 -7.21 -12.12
CA ALA A 146 6.27 -6.92 -11.47
C ALA A 146 7.32 -8.00 -11.80
N GLY A 147 6.94 -9.28 -11.82
CA GLY A 147 7.81 -10.39 -12.19
C GLY A 147 8.26 -10.31 -13.66
N GLY A 148 7.33 -9.98 -14.57
CA GLY A 148 7.65 -9.74 -15.97
C GLY A 148 8.61 -8.57 -16.17
N LEU A 149 8.35 -7.43 -15.51
CA LEU A 149 9.24 -6.26 -15.55
C LEU A 149 10.63 -6.57 -14.97
N TRP A 150 10.66 -7.28 -13.86
CA TRP A 150 11.91 -7.74 -13.23
C TRP A 150 12.76 -8.57 -14.19
N THR A 151 12.13 -9.53 -14.88
CA THR A 151 12.84 -10.47 -15.76
C THR A 151 13.32 -9.83 -17.04
N VAL A 152 12.53 -8.90 -17.62
CA VAL A 152 12.82 -8.29 -18.92
C VAL A 152 13.68 -7.04 -18.81
N PHE A 153 13.40 -6.20 -17.80
CA PHE A 153 14.03 -4.87 -17.66
C PHE A 153 14.89 -4.73 -16.41
N GLY A 154 14.95 -5.77 -15.58
CA GLY A 154 15.74 -5.79 -14.37
C GLY A 154 14.99 -5.37 -13.10
N PRO A 155 15.64 -5.59 -11.93
CA PRO A 155 15.02 -5.44 -10.62
C PRO A 155 14.38 -4.06 -10.33
N ALA A 156 15.03 -2.99 -10.78
CA ALA A 156 14.58 -1.62 -10.52
C ALA A 156 13.21 -1.32 -11.16
N MET A 157 12.91 -1.92 -12.33
CA MET A 157 11.69 -1.61 -13.08
C MET A 157 10.41 -2.06 -12.38
N ALA A 158 10.46 -3.15 -11.60
CA ALA A 158 9.32 -3.58 -10.80
C ALA A 158 8.94 -2.49 -9.78
N PHE A 159 9.92 -1.92 -9.09
CA PHE A 159 9.71 -0.85 -8.10
C PHE A 159 9.32 0.48 -8.73
N TYR A 160 9.90 0.84 -9.90
CA TYR A 160 9.44 2.03 -10.63
C TYR A 160 7.98 1.92 -11.07
N ALA A 161 7.55 0.73 -11.48
CA ALA A 161 6.13 0.48 -11.79
C ALA A 161 5.25 0.61 -10.53
N GLY A 162 5.71 0.10 -9.37
CA GLY A 162 5.05 0.29 -8.08
C GLY A 162 4.87 1.78 -7.75
N ALA A 163 5.96 2.56 -7.83
CA ALA A 163 5.92 4.00 -7.60
C ALA A 163 4.96 4.73 -8.57
N ALA A 164 4.89 4.31 -9.83
CA ALA A 164 3.97 4.88 -10.81
C ALA A 164 2.51 4.58 -10.45
N PHE A 165 2.16 3.34 -10.09
CA PHE A 165 0.81 2.97 -9.64
C PHE A 165 0.43 3.70 -8.34
N ALA A 166 1.37 3.81 -7.37
CA ALA A 166 1.14 4.58 -6.14
C ALA A 166 0.87 6.06 -6.44
N THR A 167 1.61 6.65 -7.38
CA THR A 167 1.40 8.03 -7.82
C THR A 167 0.02 8.21 -8.47
N LEU A 168 -0.41 7.27 -9.32
CA LEU A 168 -1.76 7.28 -9.91
C LEU A 168 -2.84 7.17 -8.83
N ALA A 169 -2.65 6.29 -7.83
CA ALA A 169 -3.57 6.18 -6.70
C ALA A 169 -3.64 7.49 -5.89
N LEU A 170 -2.50 8.16 -5.69
CA LEU A 170 -2.44 9.45 -5.00
C LEU A 170 -3.19 10.55 -5.77
N ILE A 171 -2.96 10.65 -7.08
CA ILE A 171 -3.67 11.59 -7.96
C ILE A 171 -5.19 11.32 -7.93
N GLY A 172 -5.61 10.05 -8.03
CA GLY A 172 -7.01 9.66 -7.94
C GLY A 172 -7.64 10.03 -6.60
N LEU A 173 -6.90 9.86 -5.50
CA LEU A 173 -7.34 10.27 -4.16
C LEU A 173 -7.51 11.79 -4.08
N LEU A 174 -6.57 12.56 -4.58
CA LEU A 174 -6.60 14.02 -4.53
C LEU A 174 -7.69 14.61 -5.44
N SER A 175 -7.88 14.08 -6.66
CA SER A 175 -8.91 14.52 -7.60
C SER A 175 -10.33 14.14 -7.14
N GLY A 176 -10.53 12.93 -6.61
CA GLY A 176 -11.80 12.49 -6.05
C GLY A 176 -12.26 13.28 -4.83
N LEU A 177 -11.34 14.00 -4.19
CA LEU A 177 -11.59 14.89 -3.07
C LEU A 177 -11.92 16.34 -3.52
N SER A 178 -11.47 16.74 -4.70
CA SER A 178 -11.78 18.06 -5.28
C SER A 178 -13.22 18.15 -5.79
N THR A 179 -13.87 17.03 -6.10
CA THR A 179 -15.25 17.01 -6.61
C THR A 179 -16.33 17.08 -5.53
N ARG A 180 -15.97 17.04 -4.23
CA ARG A 180 -16.91 17.27 -3.13
C ARG A 180 -17.01 18.74 -2.78
N LYS A 181 -17.87 19.50 -3.49
CA LYS A 181 -18.41 20.77 -2.98
C LYS A 181 -19.12 20.51 -1.64
N PRO A 182 -19.02 21.46 -0.67
CA PRO A 182 -19.80 21.41 0.56
C PRO A 182 -21.25 21.77 0.23
N GLU A 183 -22.05 20.81 -0.20
CA GLU A 183 -23.49 20.93 -0.17
C GLU A 183 -24.00 20.28 1.11
N GLN A 184 -24.77 21.10 1.87
CA GLN A 184 -25.57 20.77 3.06
C GLN A 184 -24.91 21.06 4.42
N GLN A 185 -24.71 22.35 4.66
CA GLN A 185 -25.03 22.94 5.96
C GLN A 185 -26.05 24.04 5.74
N LEU A 186 -27.29 23.70 5.39
CA LEU A 186 -28.47 24.61 5.44
C LEU A 186 -29.72 23.74 5.27
N SER A 187 -30.16 23.14 6.36
CA SER A 187 -31.59 22.91 6.68
C SER A 187 -31.69 22.30 8.08
#